data_628b28e258ff0730f5787e95fd81fc95
#
_entry.id   628b28e258ff0730f5787e95fd81fc95
#
_cell.length_a   1.000
_cell.length_b   1.000
_cell.length_c   1.000
_cell.angle_alpha   90.00
_cell.angle_beta   90.00
_cell.angle_gamma   90.00
#
_symmetry.space_group_name_H-M   'P 1'
#
loop_
_entity.id
_entity.type
_entity.pdbx_description
1 polymer ?
#
loop_
_entity_poly.entity_id
_entity_poly.type
_entity_poly.pdbx_seq_one_letter_code
_entity_poly.pdbx_strand_id
1 'polypeptide(L)' 'MTGQMFMRVDEVAKELGVSKPYAYKLIRAMNEELKKTGCITITGRIDRKFFYEKFYGTRNQNERKAN' A
#
# COMPACT_ATOMS: atom_id res chain seq x y z
N MET A 1 1.58 -18.23 5.07
CA MET A 1 1.20 -17.88 4.96
C MET A 1 1.40 -17.05 4.51
N THR A 2 1.55 -16.95 4.11
CA THR A 2 1.67 -16.14 3.65
C THR A 2 0.98 -15.32 3.91
N GLY A 3 0.26 -15.16 3.87
CA GLY A 3 -0.57 -14.31 4.33
C GLY A 3 -0.05 -13.25 5.09
N GLN A 4 0.92 -12.66 4.76
CA GLN A 4 1.36 -11.55 5.49
C GLN A 4 0.43 -10.41 5.33
N MET A 5 -0.01 -9.84 6.43
CA MET A 5 -0.91 -8.71 6.40
C MET A 5 -0.20 -7.44 5.97
N PHE A 6 1.10 -7.40 6.14
CA PHE A 6 1.85 -6.19 5.84
C PHE A 6 2.87 -6.43 4.74
N MET A 7 3.07 -5.42 3.91
CA MET A 7 4.11 -5.44 2.89
C MET A 7 5.29 -4.64 3.38
N ARG A 8 6.48 -5.11 3.04
CA ARG A 8 7.70 -4.42 3.43
C ARG A 8 8.11 -3.48 2.32
N VAL A 9 9.07 -2.62 2.65
CA VAL A 9 9.55 -1.62 1.70
C VAL A 9 10.00 -2.24 0.39
N ASP A 10 10.78 -3.31 0.46
CA ASP A 10 11.28 -3.90 -0.77
C ASP A 10 10.16 -4.55 -1.58
N GLU A 11 9.14 -5.07 -0.93
CA GLU A 11 8.00 -5.60 -1.67
C GLU A 11 7.28 -4.49 -2.41
N VAL A 12 7.07 -3.38 -1.74
CA VAL A 12 6.38 -2.25 -2.38
C VAL A 12 7.21 -1.71 -3.53
N ALA A 13 8.51 -1.58 -3.32
CA ALA A 13 9.39 -1.09 -4.36
C ALA A 13 9.32 -1.97 -5.59
N LYS A 14 9.33 -3.26 -5.38
CA LYS A 14 9.28 -4.21 -6.47
C LYS A 14 7.94 -4.18 -7.17
N GLU A 15 6.88 -4.13 -6.39
CA GLU A 15 5.53 -4.13 -6.94
C GLU A 15 5.29 -2.91 -7.82
N LEU A 16 5.77 -1.77 -7.41
CA LEU A 16 5.54 -0.53 -8.14
C LEU A 16 6.66 -0.18 -9.11
N GLY A 17 7.77 -0.89 -9.05
CA GLY A 17 8.89 -0.59 -9.92
C GLY A 17 9.56 0.72 -9.56
N VAL A 18 9.71 1.00 -8.27
CA VAL A 18 10.33 2.24 -7.83
C VAL A 18 11.47 1.93 -6.89
N SER A 19 12.25 2.94 -6.55
CA SER A 19 13.36 2.74 -5.64
C SER A 19 12.86 2.51 -4.23
N LYS A 20 13.69 1.91 -3.39
CA LYS A 20 13.30 1.67 -2.01
C LYS A 20 13.07 2.96 -1.25
N PRO A 21 13.91 3.98 -1.36
CA PRO A 21 13.62 5.24 -0.68
C PRO A 21 12.27 5.83 -1.06
N TYR A 22 11.92 5.73 -2.32
CA TYR A 22 10.64 6.24 -2.76
C TYR A 22 9.50 5.41 -2.20
N ALA A 23 9.69 4.08 -2.21
CA ALA A 23 8.67 3.20 -1.63
C ALA A 23 8.48 3.50 -0.16
N TYR A 24 9.55 3.79 0.54
CA TYR A 24 9.46 4.10 1.96
C TYR A 24 8.63 5.37 2.17
N LYS A 25 8.83 6.36 1.32
CA LYS A 25 8.05 7.58 1.40
C LYS A 25 6.57 7.30 1.20
N LEU A 26 6.27 6.46 0.24
CA LEU A 26 4.87 6.11 -0.02
C LEU A 26 4.26 5.39 1.17
N ILE A 27 5.01 4.48 1.75
CA ILE A 27 4.52 3.76 2.91
C ILE A 27 4.25 4.70 4.06
N ARG A 28 5.14 5.65 4.28
CA ARG A 28 4.93 6.61 5.35
C ARG A 28 3.66 7.42 5.14
N ALA A 29 3.45 7.87 3.90
CA ALA A 29 2.27 8.66 3.60
C ALA A 29 1.01 7.84 3.82
N MET A 30 1.02 6.60 3.39
CA MET A 30 -0.15 5.76 3.55
C MET A 30 -0.41 5.45 5.01
N ASN A 31 0.65 5.24 5.77
CA ASN A 31 0.48 4.98 7.20
C ASN A 31 -0.08 6.20 7.92
N GLU A 32 0.28 7.39 7.48
CA GLU A 32 -0.29 8.58 8.07
C GLU A 32 -1.80 8.62 7.86
N GLU A 33 -2.23 8.22 6.69
CA GLU A 33 -3.67 8.16 6.43
C GLU A 33 -4.35 7.14 7.31
N LEU A 34 -3.73 5.97 7.46
CA LEU A 34 -4.31 4.93 8.29
C LEU A 34 -4.40 5.35 9.74
N LYS A 35 -3.39 6.04 10.22
CA LYS A 35 -3.42 6.52 11.59
C LYS A 35 -4.59 7.42 11.84
N LYS A 36 -4.93 8.24 10.88
CA LYS A 36 -6.03 9.16 11.03
C LYS A 36 -7.36 8.46 11.18
N THR A 37 -7.44 7.24 10.68
CA THR A 37 -8.67 6.48 10.82
C THR A 37 -8.66 5.59 12.05
N GLY A 38 -7.63 5.70 12.86
CA GLY A 38 -7.56 4.93 14.09
C GLY A 38 -6.91 3.57 13.94
N CYS A 39 -6.28 3.32 12.81
CA CYS A 39 -5.64 2.04 12.59
C CYS A 39 -4.24 2.01 13.16
N ILE A 40 -3.81 0.83 13.53
CA ILE A 40 -2.46 0.64 14.03
C ILE A 40 -1.54 0.48 12.82
N THR A 41 -0.42 1.18 12.84
CA THR A 41 0.53 1.11 11.75
C THR A 41 1.88 0.66 12.27
N ILE A 42 2.69 0.16 11.36
CA ILE A 42 4.05 -0.28 11.69
C ILE A 42 5.01 0.43 10.76
N THR A 43 6.01 1.07 11.34
CA THR A 43 6.99 1.80 10.57
C THR A 43 7.64 0.90 9.53
N GLY A 44 7.72 1.39 8.32
CA GLY A 44 8.36 0.64 7.24
C GLY A 44 7.51 -0.47 6.67
N ARG A 45 6.26 -0.57 7.08
CA ARG A 45 5.37 -1.59 6.56
C ARG A 45 4.01 -1.00 6.30
N ILE A 46 3.31 -1.57 5.34
CA ILE A 46 1.99 -1.07 4.97
C ILE A 46 1.03 -2.23 4.90
N ASP A 47 -0.19 -2.02 5.39
CA ASP A 47 -1.24 -3.01 5.30
C ASP A 47 -1.42 -3.40 3.85
N ARG A 48 -1.28 -4.69 3.55
CA ARG A 48 -1.35 -5.18 2.18
C ARG A 48 -2.69 -4.84 1.54
N LYS A 49 -3.76 -5.01 2.29
CA LYS A 49 -5.07 -4.75 1.75
C LYS A 49 -5.24 -3.27 1.42
N PHE A 50 -4.80 -2.40 2.32
CA PHE A 50 -4.88 -0.97 2.08
C PHE A 50 -4.05 -0.57 0.87
N PHE A 51 -2.86 -1.16 0.74
CA PHE A 51 -1.99 -0.88 -0.39
C PHE A 51 -2.67 -1.22 -1.70
N TYR A 52 -3.25 -2.40 -1.78
CA TYR A 52 -3.87 -2.83 -3.03
C TYR A 52 -5.11 -2.03 -3.34
N GLU A 53 -5.87 -1.67 -2.33
CA GLU A 53 -7.03 -0.84 -2.55
C GLU A 53 -6.63 0.54 -3.03
N LYS A 54 -5.56 1.07 -2.47
CA LYS A 54 -5.12 2.40 -2.83
C LYS A 54 -4.62 2.48 -4.26
N PHE A 55 -3.90 1.46 -4.68
CA PHE A 55 -3.28 1.50 -5.99
C PHE A 55 -4.04 0.76 -7.06
N TYR A 56 -4.82 -0.22 -6.69
CA TYR A 56 -5.47 -1.07 -7.70
C TYR A 56 -6.96 -1.21 -7.54
N GLY A 57 -7.43 -1.32 -6.33
CA GLY A 57 -8.81 -1.66 -6.09
C GLY A 57 -9.79 -0.73 -6.74
N THR A 58 -9.71 0.51 -6.40
CA THR A 58 -10.64 1.50 -6.93
C THR A 58 -10.48 1.65 -8.42
N ARG A 59 -9.24 1.64 -8.87
CA ARG A 59 -8.98 1.78 -10.28
C ARG A 59 -9.58 0.65 -11.07
N ASN A 60 -9.45 -0.55 -10.56
CA ASN A 60 -10.01 -1.70 -11.25
C ASN A 60 -11.49 -1.55 -11.41
N GLN A 61 -12.16 -1.09 -10.38
CA GLN A 61 -13.59 -0.90 -10.47
C GLN A 61 -13.93 0.16 -11.48
N ASN A 62 -13.18 1.23 -11.50
CA ASN A 62 -13.41 2.30 -12.45
C ASN A 62 -13.22 1.82 -13.86
N GLU A 63 -12.21 1.05 -14.08
CA GLU A 63 -11.94 0.55 -15.40
C GLU A 63 -13.08 -0.29 -15.91
N ARG A 64 -13.61 -1.12 -15.05
CA ARG A 64 -14.71 -1.95 -15.45
C ARG A 64 -15.91 -1.12 -15.81
N LYS A 65 -16.15 -0.08 -15.06
CA LYS A 65 -17.26 0.77 -15.37
C LYS A 65 -17.05 1.53 -16.64
N ALA A 66 -15.87 1.98 -16.85
CA ALA A 66 -15.58 2.75 -18.03
C ALA A 66 -15.72 1.90 -19.25
N ASN A 67 -15.48 0.66 -19.09
CA ASN A 67 -15.59 -0.22 -20.23
C ASN A 67 -16.98 -0.75 -20.35
#